data_236ebcc2978d6d79b9ed9d724e28c0cc
#
_entry.id   236ebcc2978d6d79b9ed9d724e28c0cc
#
_cell.length_a   1.000
_cell.length_b   1.000
_cell.length_c   1.000
_cell.angle_alpha   90.00
_cell.angle_beta   90.00
_cell.angle_gamma   90.00
#
_symmetry.space_group_name_H-M   'P 1'
#
loop_
_entity.id
_entity.type
_entity.pdbx_description
1 polymer ?
#
loop_
_entity_poly.entity_id
_entity_poly.type
_entity_poly.pdbx_seq_one_letter_code
_entity_poly.pdbx_strand_id
1 'polypeptide(L)'
;RTLGIPLFQEQVMQIAMVAADYGPGEADQLRRSMAAWKRHGGLEPHQQRLRAGMLKNGYSEAFAAQIFEQIKGFGSYGFPESHAASFALLTYASCWLKCHEPAAFACALINSWPMGFYSPDQILQDARRHHLQIRPVDVTASDWDCSLEPIDGQQPAIRMGLRMISGFREEDGRRIETARQAAGFCGIADLGERAQLDSRAQELLADAGAL
;
A
#
# COMPACT_ATOMS: atom_id res chain seq x y z
N ARG A 1 -18.87 -8.70 -21.03
CA ARG A 1 -18.73 -7.82 -19.86
C ARG A 1 -18.26 -6.43 -20.23
N THR A 2 -17.36 -6.28 -21.22
CA THR A 2 -16.76 -5.00 -21.62
C THR A 2 -17.23 -4.52 -23.01
N LEU A 3 -18.35 -5.06 -23.51
CA LEU A 3 -18.91 -4.74 -24.84
C LEU A 3 -17.91 -4.91 -25.99
N GLY A 4 -16.98 -5.87 -25.87
CA GLY A 4 -15.95 -6.17 -26.88
C GLY A 4 -14.71 -5.28 -26.83
N ILE A 5 -14.63 -4.33 -25.86
CA ILE A 5 -13.45 -3.50 -25.69
C ILE A 5 -12.49 -4.18 -24.72
N PRO A 6 -11.24 -4.45 -25.09
CA PRO A 6 -10.27 -5.01 -24.19
C PRO A 6 -9.86 -3.98 -23.14
N LEU A 7 -10.15 -4.25 -21.86
CA LEU A 7 -9.75 -3.45 -20.70
C LEU A 7 -8.60 -4.11 -19.94
N PHE A 8 -8.50 -5.44 -20.00
CA PHE A 8 -7.52 -6.22 -19.26
C PHE A 8 -6.59 -6.99 -20.18
N GLN A 9 -5.37 -7.24 -19.73
CA GLN A 9 -4.38 -8.02 -20.49
C GLN A 9 -4.91 -9.40 -20.87
N GLU A 10 -5.64 -10.04 -19.99
CA GLU A 10 -6.23 -11.35 -20.18
C GLU A 10 -7.25 -11.35 -21.33
N GLN A 11 -7.97 -10.25 -21.54
CA GLN A 11 -8.89 -10.11 -22.67
C GLN A 11 -8.15 -10.03 -24.01
N VAL A 12 -7.00 -9.35 -24.04
CA VAL A 12 -6.16 -9.32 -25.25
C VAL A 12 -5.62 -10.71 -25.57
N MET A 13 -5.16 -11.47 -24.56
CA MET A 13 -4.75 -12.87 -24.74
C MET A 13 -5.91 -13.71 -25.27
N GLN A 14 -7.10 -13.55 -24.72
CA GLN A 14 -8.31 -14.27 -25.14
C GLN A 14 -8.70 -13.93 -26.58
N ILE A 15 -8.63 -12.66 -26.98
CA ILE A 15 -8.85 -12.22 -28.36
C ILE A 15 -7.87 -12.92 -29.32
N ALA A 16 -6.57 -12.94 -28.98
CA ALA A 16 -5.56 -13.60 -29.80
C ALA A 16 -5.80 -15.10 -29.91
N MET A 17 -6.19 -15.77 -28.84
CA MET A 17 -6.50 -17.21 -28.86
C MET A 17 -7.76 -17.52 -29.68
N VAL A 18 -8.84 -16.78 -29.49
CA VAL A 18 -10.13 -17.05 -30.15
C VAL A 18 -10.14 -16.61 -31.62
N ALA A 19 -9.61 -15.40 -31.89
CA ALA A 19 -9.70 -14.83 -33.23
C ALA A 19 -8.55 -15.25 -34.18
N ALA A 20 -7.39 -15.62 -33.62
CA ALA A 20 -6.19 -15.89 -34.41
C ALA A 20 -5.49 -17.23 -34.11
N ASP A 21 -6.16 -18.14 -33.40
CA ASP A 21 -5.64 -19.47 -33.05
C ASP A 21 -4.29 -19.44 -32.32
N TYR A 22 -4.08 -18.47 -31.43
CA TYR A 22 -2.89 -18.46 -30.58
C TYR A 22 -2.96 -19.59 -29.56
N GLY A 23 -1.86 -20.30 -29.37
CA GLY A 23 -1.71 -21.16 -28.18
C GLY A 23 -1.54 -20.32 -26.90
N PRO A 24 -1.78 -20.91 -25.70
CA PRO A 24 -1.62 -20.20 -24.43
C PRO A 24 -0.24 -19.56 -24.25
N GLY A 25 0.83 -20.26 -24.67
CA GLY A 25 2.21 -19.76 -24.62
C GLY A 25 2.46 -18.57 -25.57
N GLU A 26 1.90 -18.62 -26.79
CA GLU A 26 1.97 -17.48 -27.73
C GLU A 26 1.20 -16.27 -27.22
N ALA A 27 0.04 -16.48 -26.61
CA ALA A 27 -0.75 -15.40 -26.03
C ALA A 27 -0.01 -14.74 -24.85
N ASP A 28 0.71 -15.50 -24.02
CA ASP A 28 1.55 -14.95 -22.96
C ASP A 28 2.77 -14.20 -23.50
N GLN A 29 3.37 -14.68 -24.60
CA GLN A 29 4.44 -13.92 -25.28
C GLN A 29 3.91 -12.58 -25.80
N LEU A 30 2.71 -12.54 -26.42
CA LEU A 30 2.06 -11.29 -26.83
C LEU A 30 1.89 -10.34 -25.64
N ARG A 31 1.40 -10.84 -24.52
CA ARG A 31 1.23 -10.05 -23.29
C ARG A 31 2.56 -9.43 -22.81
N ARG A 32 3.63 -10.22 -22.76
CA ARG A 32 4.98 -9.74 -22.39
C ARG A 32 5.51 -8.71 -23.37
N SER A 33 5.29 -8.93 -24.68
CA SER A 33 5.71 -8.00 -25.74
C SER A 33 4.97 -6.66 -25.62
N MET A 34 3.68 -6.67 -25.24
CA MET A 34 2.93 -5.44 -24.98
C MET A 34 3.55 -4.59 -23.86
N ALA A 35 3.98 -5.22 -22.75
CA ALA A 35 4.59 -4.53 -21.63
C ALA A 35 5.97 -3.91 -21.99
N ALA A 36 6.71 -4.53 -22.91
CA ALA A 36 8.05 -4.10 -23.32
C ALA A 36 8.06 -3.17 -24.57
N TRP A 37 6.97 -3.14 -25.30
CA TRP A 37 6.88 -2.55 -26.63
C TRP A 37 7.37 -1.10 -26.74
N LYS A 38 6.97 -0.25 -25.82
CA LYS A 38 7.40 1.18 -25.84
C LYS A 38 8.89 1.38 -25.60
N ARG A 39 9.55 0.41 -25.00
CA ARG A 39 10.98 0.52 -24.66
C ARG A 39 11.88 -0.14 -25.71
N HIS A 40 11.41 -1.22 -26.34
CA HIS A 40 12.29 -2.08 -27.14
C HIS A 40 11.74 -2.45 -28.52
N GLY A 41 10.55 -1.98 -28.92
CA GLY A 41 9.88 -2.47 -30.13
C GLY A 41 9.44 -3.93 -29.96
N GLY A 42 9.06 -4.60 -31.07
CA GLY A 42 8.85 -6.06 -31.07
C GLY A 42 7.39 -6.51 -31.13
N LEU A 43 6.46 -5.64 -31.49
CA LEU A 43 5.07 -6.02 -31.78
C LEU A 43 4.85 -6.46 -33.26
N GLU A 44 5.78 -6.15 -34.14
CA GLU A 44 5.67 -6.44 -35.58
C GLU A 44 5.49 -7.94 -35.89
N PRO A 45 6.22 -8.88 -35.24
CA PRO A 45 6.00 -10.29 -35.45
C PRO A 45 4.59 -10.73 -35.00
N HIS A 46 4.09 -10.15 -33.92
CA HIS A 46 2.74 -10.44 -33.45
C HIS A 46 1.67 -9.84 -34.35
N GLN A 47 1.93 -8.69 -34.98
CA GLN A 47 1.03 -8.08 -35.97
C GLN A 47 0.78 -9.02 -37.12
N GLN A 48 1.84 -9.52 -37.74
CA GLN A 48 1.74 -10.42 -38.87
C GLN A 48 1.04 -11.74 -38.50
N ARG A 49 1.40 -12.30 -37.36
CA ARG A 49 0.84 -13.56 -36.87
C ARG A 49 -0.65 -13.42 -36.51
N LEU A 50 -1.04 -12.34 -35.79
CA LEU A 50 -2.44 -12.05 -35.44
C LEU A 50 -3.29 -11.86 -36.71
N ARG A 51 -2.82 -11.02 -37.65
CA ARG A 51 -3.47 -10.75 -38.89
C ARG A 51 -3.68 -12.04 -39.72
N ALA A 52 -2.63 -12.84 -39.89
CA ALA A 52 -2.73 -14.09 -40.64
C ALA A 52 -3.75 -15.06 -40.00
N GLY A 53 -3.75 -15.20 -38.67
CA GLY A 53 -4.69 -16.04 -37.96
C GLY A 53 -6.14 -15.54 -38.11
N MET A 54 -6.37 -14.25 -37.95
CA MET A 54 -7.69 -13.65 -38.08
C MET A 54 -8.25 -13.80 -39.52
N LEU A 55 -7.44 -13.56 -40.55
CA LEU A 55 -7.86 -13.76 -41.93
C LEU A 55 -8.19 -15.23 -42.22
N LYS A 56 -7.38 -16.17 -41.73
CA LYS A 56 -7.65 -17.61 -41.81
C LYS A 56 -9.01 -17.97 -41.18
N ASN A 57 -9.38 -17.32 -40.10
CA ASN A 57 -10.64 -17.54 -39.40
C ASN A 57 -11.81 -16.70 -39.94
N GLY A 58 -11.65 -16.11 -41.14
CA GLY A 58 -12.73 -15.44 -41.87
C GLY A 58 -13.00 -13.99 -41.46
N TYR A 59 -12.16 -13.40 -40.61
CA TYR A 59 -12.27 -11.97 -40.30
C TYR A 59 -11.75 -11.10 -41.45
N SER A 60 -12.34 -9.92 -41.64
CA SER A 60 -11.88 -8.99 -42.66
C SER A 60 -10.53 -8.35 -42.31
N GLU A 61 -9.78 -7.95 -43.32
CA GLU A 61 -8.51 -7.21 -43.20
C GLU A 61 -8.68 -5.93 -42.36
N ALA A 62 -9.76 -5.18 -42.62
CA ALA A 62 -10.07 -3.94 -41.88
C ALA A 62 -10.28 -4.21 -40.40
N PHE A 63 -10.99 -5.28 -40.06
CA PHE A 63 -11.24 -5.66 -38.70
C PHE A 63 -9.97 -6.14 -37.97
N ALA A 64 -9.14 -6.95 -38.65
CA ALA A 64 -7.86 -7.38 -38.10
C ALA A 64 -6.92 -6.20 -37.81
N ALA A 65 -6.87 -5.22 -38.70
CA ALA A 65 -6.10 -3.99 -38.49
C ALA A 65 -6.65 -3.17 -37.29
N GLN A 66 -7.95 -3.04 -37.16
CA GLN A 66 -8.58 -2.35 -36.06
C GLN A 66 -8.27 -3.00 -34.70
N ILE A 67 -8.37 -4.33 -34.63
CA ILE A 67 -8.03 -5.08 -33.40
C ILE A 67 -6.56 -4.90 -33.06
N PHE A 68 -5.67 -4.93 -34.05
CA PHE A 68 -4.24 -4.72 -33.79
C PHE A 68 -3.94 -3.31 -33.25
N GLU A 69 -4.57 -2.27 -33.83
CA GLU A 69 -4.41 -0.89 -33.32
C GLU A 69 -4.95 -0.75 -31.87
N GLN A 70 -6.04 -1.45 -31.53
CA GLN A 70 -6.51 -1.49 -30.14
C GLN A 70 -5.47 -2.15 -29.22
N ILE A 71 -4.90 -3.29 -29.61
CA ILE A 71 -3.83 -3.98 -28.86
C ILE A 71 -2.59 -3.09 -28.72
N LYS A 72 -2.21 -2.37 -29.75
CA LYS A 72 -1.10 -1.43 -29.74
C LYS A 72 -1.34 -0.24 -28.81
N GLY A 73 -2.55 0.31 -28.82
CA GLY A 73 -2.99 1.33 -27.84
C GLY A 73 -2.93 0.81 -26.41
N PHE A 74 -3.22 -0.47 -26.20
CA PHE A 74 -3.15 -1.16 -24.91
C PHE A 74 -1.71 -1.34 -24.40
N GLY A 75 -0.71 -1.38 -25.27
CA GLY A 75 0.71 -1.53 -24.91
C GLY A 75 1.28 -0.40 -24.05
N SER A 76 0.50 0.66 -23.78
CA SER A 76 0.90 1.70 -22.85
C SER A 76 0.51 1.40 -21.41
N TYR A 77 -0.56 0.65 -21.18
CA TYR A 77 -1.07 0.31 -19.85
C TYR A 77 -2.09 -0.84 -19.93
N GLY A 78 -1.60 -2.07 -19.95
CA GLY A 78 -2.47 -3.24 -19.81
C GLY A 78 -2.62 -3.61 -18.34
N PHE A 79 -3.80 -3.41 -17.76
CA PHE A 79 -4.05 -3.73 -16.36
C PHE A 79 -4.44 -5.22 -16.21
N PRO A 80 -3.80 -5.99 -15.30
CA PRO A 80 -4.19 -7.38 -15.04
C PRO A 80 -5.55 -7.46 -14.32
N GLU A 81 -6.46 -8.30 -14.80
CA GLU A 81 -7.79 -8.49 -14.17
C GLU A 81 -7.67 -9.06 -12.76
N SER A 82 -6.79 -10.03 -12.55
CA SER A 82 -6.51 -10.61 -11.24
C SER A 82 -6.01 -9.56 -10.24
N HIS A 83 -5.14 -8.64 -10.68
CA HIS A 83 -4.66 -7.53 -9.88
C HIS A 83 -5.81 -6.58 -9.53
N ALA A 84 -6.65 -6.21 -10.50
CA ALA A 84 -7.81 -5.36 -10.27
C ALA A 84 -8.79 -5.97 -9.25
N ALA A 85 -9.11 -7.25 -9.40
CA ALA A 85 -10.01 -7.97 -8.50
C ALA A 85 -9.45 -8.05 -7.07
N SER A 86 -8.17 -8.39 -6.93
CA SER A 86 -7.48 -8.44 -5.63
C SER A 86 -7.46 -7.08 -4.94
N PHE A 87 -7.09 -6.02 -5.67
CA PHE A 87 -7.05 -4.67 -5.11
C PHE A 87 -8.44 -4.10 -4.84
N ALA A 88 -9.47 -4.51 -5.56
CA ALA A 88 -10.85 -4.12 -5.24
C ALA A 88 -11.26 -4.57 -3.83
N LEU A 89 -10.91 -5.80 -3.44
CA LEU A 89 -11.14 -6.31 -2.08
C LEU A 89 -10.36 -5.54 -1.03
N LEU A 90 -9.07 -5.30 -1.26
CA LEU A 90 -8.22 -4.53 -0.35
C LEU A 90 -8.71 -3.09 -0.21
N THR A 91 -9.09 -2.46 -1.32
CA THR A 91 -9.64 -1.10 -1.33
C THR A 91 -10.95 -1.04 -0.54
N TYR A 92 -11.86 -1.99 -0.77
CA TYR A 92 -13.11 -2.05 -0.03
C TYR A 92 -12.87 -2.21 1.48
N ALA A 93 -12.04 -3.16 1.88
CA ALA A 93 -11.71 -3.38 3.29
C ALA A 93 -11.05 -2.15 3.93
N SER A 94 -10.10 -1.52 3.22
CA SER A 94 -9.44 -0.30 3.69
C SER A 94 -10.40 0.88 3.84
N CYS A 95 -11.31 1.07 2.88
CA CYS A 95 -12.34 2.12 2.96
C CYS A 95 -13.32 1.85 4.10
N TRP A 96 -13.71 0.60 4.30
CA TRP A 96 -14.59 0.19 5.38
C TRP A 96 -13.94 0.47 6.75
N LEU A 97 -12.69 0.03 6.94
CA LEU A 97 -11.94 0.29 8.18
C LEU A 97 -11.77 1.80 8.43
N LYS A 98 -11.41 2.56 7.40
CA LYS A 98 -11.29 4.01 7.53
C LYS A 98 -12.61 4.69 7.91
N CYS A 99 -13.74 4.17 7.43
CA CYS A 99 -15.06 4.72 7.71
C CYS A 99 -15.57 4.38 9.12
N HIS A 100 -15.40 3.11 9.53
CA HIS A 100 -16.03 2.59 10.75
C HIS A 100 -15.07 2.53 11.94
N GLU A 101 -13.78 2.31 11.69
CA GLU A 101 -12.72 2.18 12.70
C GLU A 101 -11.53 3.11 12.38
N PRO A 102 -11.77 4.43 12.22
CA PRO A 102 -10.74 5.35 11.72
C PRO A 102 -9.53 5.45 12.64
N ALA A 103 -9.70 5.32 13.95
CA ALA A 103 -8.59 5.35 14.91
C ALA A 103 -7.69 4.11 14.75
N ALA A 104 -8.28 2.92 14.66
CA ALA A 104 -7.54 1.69 14.44
C ALA A 104 -6.83 1.69 13.08
N PHE A 105 -7.51 2.18 12.04
CA PHE A 105 -6.94 2.28 10.69
C PHE A 105 -5.72 3.22 10.66
N ALA A 106 -5.84 4.43 11.24
CA ALA A 106 -4.73 5.39 11.30
C ALA A 106 -3.55 4.86 12.14
N CYS A 107 -3.82 4.27 13.30
CA CYS A 107 -2.81 3.68 14.17
C CYS A 107 -2.05 2.56 13.46
N ALA A 108 -2.75 1.65 12.78
CA ALA A 108 -2.14 0.56 12.01
C ALA A 108 -1.26 1.07 10.86
N LEU A 109 -1.71 2.10 10.13
CA LEU A 109 -0.91 2.73 9.08
C LEU A 109 0.39 3.34 9.61
N ILE A 110 0.32 4.07 10.74
CA ILE A 110 1.51 4.68 11.36
C ILE A 110 2.49 3.59 11.81
N ASN A 111 2.00 2.52 12.43
CA ASN A 111 2.84 1.41 12.87
C ASN A 111 3.43 0.59 11.72
N SER A 112 2.82 0.62 10.54
CA SER A 112 3.32 -0.02 9.33
C SER A 112 4.36 0.83 8.57
N TRP A 113 4.67 2.02 9.06
CA TRP A 113 5.65 2.89 8.43
C TRP A 113 7.09 2.34 8.61
N PRO A 114 8.00 2.41 7.60
CA PRO A 114 7.93 3.24 6.39
C PRO A 114 7.04 2.64 5.30
N MET A 115 6.12 3.46 4.76
CA MET A 115 5.26 3.14 3.63
C MET A 115 5.37 4.24 2.54
N GLY A 116 4.99 3.94 1.27
CA GLY A 116 5.43 4.72 0.13
C GLY A 116 4.92 6.16 0.00
N PHE A 117 3.63 6.45 0.22
CA PHE A 117 3.03 7.70 -0.28
C PHE A 117 2.71 8.75 0.77
N TYR A 118 2.49 8.37 2.01
CA TYR A 118 2.04 9.27 3.07
C TYR A 118 3.01 9.29 4.24
N SER A 119 3.37 10.49 4.71
CA SER A 119 4.13 10.63 5.95
C SER A 119 3.22 10.39 7.16
N PRO A 120 3.78 10.00 8.31
CA PRO A 120 3.02 9.90 9.55
C PRO A 120 2.24 11.17 9.88
N ASP A 121 2.83 12.35 9.64
CA ASP A 121 2.17 13.63 9.87
C ASP A 121 0.91 13.81 9.01
N GLN A 122 0.95 13.43 7.73
CA GLN A 122 -0.23 13.47 6.86
C GLN A 122 -1.36 12.56 7.36
N ILE A 123 -1.02 11.36 7.85
CA ILE A 123 -1.99 10.44 8.45
C ILE A 123 -2.60 11.04 9.72
N LEU A 124 -1.77 11.65 10.57
CA LEU A 124 -2.22 12.30 11.79
C LEU A 124 -3.09 13.53 11.51
N GLN A 125 -2.76 14.32 10.49
CA GLN A 125 -3.61 15.45 10.08
C GLN A 125 -4.97 14.98 9.56
N ASP A 126 -5.01 13.90 8.79
CA ASP A 126 -6.27 13.30 8.34
C ASP A 126 -7.09 12.79 9.55
N ALA A 127 -6.45 12.12 10.49
CA ALA A 127 -7.10 11.65 11.72
C ALA A 127 -7.71 12.81 12.53
N ARG A 128 -7.00 13.94 12.69
CA ARG A 128 -7.51 15.14 13.36
C ARG A 128 -8.70 15.75 12.64
N ARG A 129 -8.70 15.76 11.28
CA ARG A 129 -9.85 16.22 10.49
C ARG A 129 -11.10 15.37 10.69
N HIS A 130 -10.91 14.10 11.06
CA HIS A 130 -11.99 13.16 11.43
C HIS A 130 -12.27 13.15 12.95
N HIS A 131 -11.85 14.21 13.65
CA HIS A 131 -12.11 14.43 15.09
C HIS A 131 -11.54 13.35 16.01
N LEU A 132 -10.52 12.61 15.56
CA LEU A 132 -9.84 11.66 16.43
C LEU A 132 -8.91 12.37 17.40
N GLN A 133 -8.90 11.91 18.65
CA GLN A 133 -7.95 12.38 19.64
C GLN A 133 -6.58 11.73 19.39
N ILE A 134 -5.54 12.56 19.40
CA ILE A 134 -4.16 12.12 19.30
C ILE A 134 -3.44 12.57 20.54
N ARG A 135 -2.95 11.60 21.32
CA ARG A 135 -2.19 11.83 22.54
C ARG A 135 -0.69 11.82 22.21
N PRO A 136 0.08 12.76 22.70
CA PRO A 136 1.51 12.85 22.44
C PRO A 136 2.26 11.63 22.98
N VAL A 137 3.53 11.51 22.65
CA VAL A 137 4.43 10.55 23.29
C VAL A 137 4.57 10.91 24.77
N ASP A 138 4.55 9.88 25.64
CA ASP A 138 4.63 10.03 27.08
C ASP A 138 5.25 8.76 27.67
N VAL A 139 6.38 8.87 28.36
CA VAL A 139 7.09 7.72 28.95
C VAL A 139 6.27 6.94 29.95
N THR A 140 5.25 7.58 30.54
CA THR A 140 4.35 6.94 31.52
C THR A 140 3.25 6.11 30.84
N ALA A 141 3.01 6.29 29.55
CA ALA A 141 1.88 5.69 28.83
C ALA A 141 2.25 5.04 27.50
N SER A 142 3.20 5.61 26.72
CA SER A 142 3.53 5.17 25.38
C SER A 142 4.35 3.89 25.36
N ASP A 143 3.94 2.95 24.55
CA ASP A 143 4.77 1.81 24.14
C ASP A 143 5.67 2.20 22.96
N TRP A 144 6.47 1.25 22.46
CA TRP A 144 7.27 1.48 21.26
C TRP A 144 6.40 1.82 20.04
N ASP A 145 5.39 1.02 19.80
CA ASP A 145 4.41 1.27 18.75
C ASP A 145 3.30 2.21 19.25
N CYS A 146 2.63 2.87 18.30
CA CYS A 146 1.40 3.61 18.60
C CYS A 146 0.32 2.63 19.07
N SER A 147 -0.48 3.05 20.04
CA SER A 147 -1.54 2.23 20.63
C SER A 147 -2.88 2.97 20.66
N LEU A 148 -3.94 2.25 21.00
CA LEU A 148 -5.29 2.80 21.12
C LEU A 148 -5.68 2.86 22.60
N GLU A 149 -6.11 4.03 23.03
CA GLU A 149 -6.59 4.24 24.40
C GLU A 149 -8.11 4.43 24.36
N PRO A 150 -8.89 3.58 25.03
CA PRO A 150 -10.35 3.67 25.03
C PRO A 150 -10.86 5.03 25.53
N ILE A 151 -11.94 5.52 24.91
CA ILE A 151 -12.71 6.67 25.36
C ILE A 151 -14.18 6.26 25.35
N ASP A 152 -14.85 6.43 26.48
CA ASP A 152 -16.25 6.02 26.62
C ASP A 152 -17.15 6.70 25.59
N GLY A 153 -17.90 5.91 24.84
CA GLY A 153 -18.87 6.38 23.85
C GLY A 153 -18.29 7.04 22.59
N GLN A 154 -16.96 6.95 22.38
CA GLN A 154 -16.27 7.56 21.23
C GLN A 154 -15.30 6.58 20.59
N GLN A 155 -14.72 6.99 19.42
CA GLN A 155 -13.55 6.34 18.88
C GLN A 155 -12.38 6.46 19.88
N PRO A 156 -11.53 5.41 20.00
CA PRO A 156 -10.39 5.47 20.91
C PRO A 156 -9.39 6.55 20.49
N ALA A 157 -8.68 7.12 21.45
CA ALA A 157 -7.55 8.00 21.17
C ALA A 157 -6.37 7.21 20.62
N ILE A 158 -5.60 7.82 19.74
CA ILE A 158 -4.33 7.27 19.27
C ILE A 158 -3.24 7.81 20.19
N ARG A 159 -2.59 6.95 20.97
CA ARG A 159 -1.38 7.26 21.72
C ARG A 159 -0.17 7.11 20.79
N MET A 160 0.63 8.16 20.66
CA MET A 160 1.86 8.11 19.86
C MET A 160 2.91 7.24 20.54
N GLY A 161 3.52 6.34 19.78
CA GLY A 161 4.56 5.44 20.27
C GLY A 161 5.94 6.10 20.31
N LEU A 162 6.83 5.56 21.16
CA LEU A 162 8.21 6.03 21.31
C LEU A 162 9.01 5.96 20.01
N ARG A 163 8.67 5.05 19.07
CA ARG A 163 9.25 4.95 17.73
C ARG A 163 9.07 6.21 16.86
N MET A 164 8.17 7.09 17.26
CA MET A 164 7.91 8.34 16.54
C MET A 164 8.91 9.45 16.87
N ILE A 165 9.72 9.26 17.90
CA ILE A 165 10.81 10.17 18.26
C ILE A 165 11.98 9.92 17.31
N SER A 166 12.36 10.94 16.56
CA SER A 166 13.43 10.84 15.59
C SER A 166 14.79 10.49 16.25
N GLY A 167 15.42 9.42 15.77
CA GLY A 167 16.70 8.95 16.30
C GLY A 167 16.65 8.19 17.63
N PHE A 168 15.44 7.95 18.19
CA PHE A 168 15.26 7.14 19.38
C PHE A 168 15.40 5.64 19.05
N ARG A 169 16.10 4.88 19.87
CA ARG A 169 16.37 3.47 19.61
C ARG A 169 15.26 2.59 20.17
N GLU A 170 14.90 1.53 19.43
CA GLU A 170 13.90 0.57 19.89
C GLU A 170 14.28 -0.09 21.23
N GLU A 171 15.55 -0.41 21.41
CA GLU A 171 16.04 -1.02 22.65
C GLU A 171 15.77 -0.15 23.86
N ASP A 172 15.97 1.18 23.74
CA ASP A 172 15.68 2.13 24.81
C ASP A 172 14.17 2.19 25.10
N GLY A 173 13.34 2.20 24.04
CA GLY A 173 11.89 2.15 24.16
C GLY A 173 11.40 0.91 24.88
N ARG A 174 11.90 -0.25 24.51
CA ARG A 174 11.54 -1.53 25.16
C ARG A 174 11.97 -1.60 26.62
N ARG A 175 13.11 -0.97 26.98
CA ARG A 175 13.52 -0.86 28.39
C ARG A 175 12.60 0.05 29.19
N ILE A 176 12.12 1.14 28.63
CA ILE A 176 11.10 2.02 29.26
C ILE A 176 9.83 1.22 29.51
N GLU A 177 9.31 0.51 28.51
CA GLU A 177 8.12 -0.34 28.67
C GLU A 177 8.29 -1.33 29.83
N THR A 178 9.40 -2.06 29.84
CA THR A 178 9.70 -3.08 30.88
C THR A 178 9.81 -2.45 32.26
N ALA A 179 10.54 -1.34 32.39
CA ALA A 179 10.69 -0.63 33.65
C ALA A 179 9.36 -0.09 34.17
N ARG A 180 8.53 0.47 33.29
CA ARG A 180 7.20 0.97 33.63
C ARG A 180 6.25 -0.14 34.10
N GLN A 181 6.28 -1.32 33.45
CA GLN A 181 5.46 -2.47 33.83
C GLN A 181 5.80 -2.97 35.26
N ALA A 182 7.04 -2.85 35.70
CA ALA A 182 7.45 -3.23 37.04
C ALA A 182 6.92 -2.25 38.09
N ALA A 183 7.01 -0.95 37.84
CA ALA A 183 6.43 0.12 38.68
C ALA A 183 6.40 1.43 37.87
N GLY A 184 5.46 2.34 38.15
CA GLY A 184 5.47 3.69 37.59
C GLY A 184 6.77 4.43 37.94
N PHE A 185 7.11 5.47 37.15
CA PHE A 185 8.29 6.29 37.37
C PHE A 185 8.01 7.39 38.38
N CYS A 186 8.95 7.59 39.34
CA CYS A 186 8.88 8.65 40.33
C CYS A 186 9.47 9.99 39.85
N GLY A 187 10.11 10.00 38.68
CA GLY A 187 10.74 11.19 38.09
C GLY A 187 11.78 10.82 37.04
N ILE A 188 12.40 11.83 36.45
CA ILE A 188 13.34 11.68 35.34
C ILE A 188 14.58 10.86 35.74
N ALA A 189 15.10 11.06 36.94
CA ALA A 189 16.26 10.31 37.43
C ALA A 189 15.95 8.82 37.59
N ASP A 190 14.79 8.48 38.15
CA ASP A 190 14.30 7.12 38.31
C ASP A 190 14.08 6.45 36.96
N LEU A 191 13.51 7.17 35.98
CA LEU A 191 13.37 6.69 34.58
C LEU A 191 14.74 6.37 33.97
N GLY A 192 15.69 7.32 34.09
CA GLY A 192 17.04 7.16 33.51
C GLY A 192 17.77 5.94 34.07
N GLU A 193 17.71 5.74 35.40
CA GLU A 193 18.35 4.63 36.09
C GLU A 193 17.69 3.28 35.76
N ARG A 194 16.37 3.18 35.92
CA ARG A 194 15.63 1.91 35.75
C ARG A 194 15.54 1.45 34.29
N ALA A 195 15.40 2.38 33.35
CA ALA A 195 15.43 2.06 31.94
C ALA A 195 16.85 2.08 31.33
N GLN A 196 17.88 2.37 32.14
CA GLN A 196 19.29 2.43 31.71
C GLN A 196 19.50 3.31 30.47
N LEU A 197 18.93 4.52 30.52
CA LEU A 197 18.99 5.47 29.41
C LEU A 197 20.28 6.29 29.47
N ASP A 198 20.97 6.38 28.33
CA ASP A 198 22.08 7.31 28.18
C ASP A 198 21.58 8.78 28.08
N SER A 199 22.50 9.74 28.20
CA SER A 199 22.17 11.17 28.14
C SER A 199 21.48 11.54 26.84
N ARG A 200 21.87 10.93 25.72
CA ARG A 200 21.28 11.19 24.41
C ARG A 200 19.80 10.73 24.35
N ALA A 201 19.49 9.55 24.89
CA ALA A 201 18.13 9.07 24.94
C ALA A 201 17.23 9.97 25.81
N GLN A 202 17.76 10.45 26.95
CA GLN A 202 17.05 11.39 27.82
C GLN A 202 16.81 12.74 27.14
N GLU A 203 17.81 13.29 26.44
CA GLU A 203 17.66 14.51 25.65
C GLU A 203 16.58 14.38 24.57
N LEU A 204 16.58 13.28 23.82
CA LEU A 204 15.56 13.03 22.79
C LEU A 204 14.13 12.93 23.37
N LEU A 205 13.99 12.35 24.55
CA LEU A 205 12.70 12.32 25.27
C LEU A 205 12.26 13.72 25.71
N ALA A 206 13.19 14.52 26.23
CA ALA A 206 12.93 15.90 26.65
C ALA A 206 12.53 16.77 25.45
N ASP A 207 13.29 16.70 24.35
CA ASP A 207 13.01 17.44 23.11
C ASP A 207 11.65 17.07 22.51
N ALA A 208 11.25 15.81 22.64
CA ALA A 208 9.95 15.33 22.21
C ALA A 208 8.80 15.71 23.16
N GLY A 209 9.09 16.29 24.32
CA GLY A 209 8.10 16.57 25.38
C GLY A 209 7.45 15.32 25.95
N ALA A 210 8.21 14.22 26.03
CA ALA A 210 7.73 12.90 26.43
C ALA A 210 7.93 12.60 27.93
N LEU A 211 8.54 13.51 28.68
CA LEU A 211 8.86 13.40 30.12
C LEU A 211 7.75 13.92 31.01
#